data_60ffd0f0c476346d030f1316378bd624
#
_entry.id   60ffd0f0c476346d030f1316378bd624
#
_cell.length_a   1.000
_cell.length_b   1.000
_cell.length_c   1.000
_cell.angle_alpha   90.00
_cell.angle_beta   90.00
_cell.angle_gamma   90.00
#
_symmetry.space_group_name_H-M   'P 1'
#
loop_
_entity.id
_entity.type
_entity.pdbx_description
1 polymer ?
#
loop_
_entity_poly.entity_id
_entity_poly.type
_entity_poly.pdbx_seq_one_letter_code
_entity_poly.pdbx_strand_id
1 'polypeptide(L)'
;MYHELTVWSRGIIMDKEARDVSSCIAAAARALGYYADNVSDYVDDPDRTNCLVRRYARFGDSPIVDRFVYENPHPDWVVLVEETIIKAVNFLRGTPDRGGVVVVNSVRDPDYLLKFLPGEMKAKIAKFVVVDAVGLAEQRERSPWMFVRNLSELAFDRMSTEGAEERLAIGMGIAAPLIGALTAATGELPLDAVSDQVADRDAMLRGAAKYAVVDFTAAYGEPPGAADEQPGPADEQPGPADEAGSAPAAPAAHSTSAG
;
A
#
# COMPACT_ATOMS: atom_id res chain seq x y z
N MET A 1 2.55 -17.57 -2.22
CA MET A 1 2.99 -16.16 -2.31
C MET A 1 1.86 -15.25 -1.80
N TYR A 2 2.15 -14.21 -1.01
CA TYR A 2 1.15 -13.23 -0.56
C TYR A 2 1.85 -11.89 -0.31
N HIS A 3 1.30 -10.80 -0.83
CA HIS A 3 1.85 -9.46 -0.73
C HIS A 3 0.81 -8.45 -0.28
N GLU A 4 1.25 -7.50 0.53
CA GLU A 4 0.45 -6.38 1.02
C GLU A 4 1.11 -5.05 0.64
N LEU A 5 0.45 -4.29 -0.23
CA LEU A 5 0.86 -2.96 -0.62
C LEU A 5 0.09 -1.91 0.18
N THR A 6 0.80 -1.02 0.86
CA THR A 6 0.21 0.18 1.47
C THR A 6 0.75 1.43 0.77
N VAL A 7 -0.15 2.24 0.24
CA VAL A 7 0.19 3.51 -0.41
C VAL A 7 -0.26 4.67 0.47
N TRP A 8 0.68 5.49 0.87
CA TRP A 8 0.46 6.67 1.69
C TRP A 8 0.40 7.93 0.84
N SER A 9 -0.61 8.75 1.07
CA SER A 9 -0.78 10.06 0.45
C SER A 9 -1.19 11.11 1.47
N ARG A 10 -1.27 12.37 1.01
CA ARG A 10 -1.72 13.49 1.83
C ARG A 10 -2.74 14.31 1.07
N GLY A 11 -3.91 14.47 1.68
CA GLY A 11 -5.02 15.23 1.12
C GLY A 11 -5.67 14.59 -0.10
N ILE A 12 -6.77 15.17 -0.53
CA ILE A 12 -7.67 14.61 -1.54
C ILE A 12 -7.02 14.48 -2.93
N ILE A 13 -6.13 15.42 -3.27
CA ILE A 13 -5.51 15.45 -4.60
C ILE A 13 -4.56 14.27 -4.78
N MET A 14 -3.67 14.06 -3.82
CA MET A 14 -2.71 12.97 -3.87
C MET A 14 -3.34 11.61 -3.59
N ASP A 15 -4.55 11.59 -3.03
CA ASP A 15 -5.32 10.38 -2.84
C ASP A 15 -5.71 9.69 -4.15
N LYS A 16 -5.98 10.44 -5.22
CA LYS A 16 -6.19 9.87 -6.55
C LYS A 16 -4.95 9.07 -7.00
N GLU A 17 -3.77 9.62 -6.82
CA GLU A 17 -2.51 8.96 -7.22
C GLU A 17 -2.29 7.67 -6.39
N ALA A 18 -2.55 7.73 -5.09
CA ALA A 18 -2.44 6.55 -4.22
C ALA A 18 -3.46 5.46 -4.59
N ARG A 19 -4.69 5.86 -4.91
CA ARG A 19 -5.73 4.94 -5.39
C ARG A 19 -5.31 4.28 -6.70
N ASP A 20 -4.77 5.04 -7.63
CA ASP A 20 -4.36 4.52 -8.93
C ASP A 20 -3.22 3.51 -8.78
N VAL A 21 -2.22 3.78 -7.92
CA VAL A 21 -1.15 2.81 -7.62
C VAL A 21 -1.74 1.50 -7.09
N SER A 22 -2.57 1.55 -6.04
CA SER A 22 -3.15 0.32 -5.45
C SER A 22 -4.06 -0.42 -6.43
N SER A 23 -4.86 0.30 -7.22
CA SER A 23 -5.79 -0.28 -8.19
C SER A 23 -5.09 -0.97 -9.36
N CYS A 24 -4.04 -0.33 -9.93
CA CYS A 24 -3.27 -0.92 -11.01
C CYS A 24 -2.55 -2.21 -10.59
N ILE A 25 -1.92 -2.20 -9.41
CA ILE A 25 -1.25 -3.41 -8.89
C ILE A 25 -2.25 -4.54 -8.65
N ALA A 26 -3.39 -4.26 -8.02
CA ALA A 26 -4.42 -5.28 -7.82
C ALA A 26 -5.03 -5.77 -9.14
N ALA A 27 -5.21 -4.90 -10.13
CA ALA A 27 -5.71 -5.28 -11.46
C ALA A 27 -4.71 -6.16 -12.22
N ALA A 28 -3.41 -5.80 -12.18
CA ALA A 28 -2.36 -6.60 -12.79
C ALA A 28 -2.24 -7.99 -12.15
N ALA A 29 -2.30 -8.07 -10.84
CA ALA A 29 -2.30 -9.34 -10.12
C ALA A 29 -3.50 -10.21 -10.52
N ARG A 30 -4.71 -9.64 -10.62
CA ARG A 30 -5.91 -10.38 -11.11
C ARG A 30 -5.74 -10.85 -12.55
N ALA A 31 -5.18 -10.03 -13.42
CA ALA A 31 -4.94 -10.40 -14.82
C ALA A 31 -3.97 -11.59 -14.96
N LEU A 32 -3.06 -11.74 -13.99
CA LEU A 32 -2.14 -12.88 -13.89
C LEU A 32 -2.75 -14.11 -13.20
N GLY A 33 -4.00 -14.04 -12.75
CA GLY A 33 -4.72 -15.13 -12.09
C GLY A 33 -4.54 -15.21 -10.58
N TYR A 34 -3.90 -14.21 -9.95
CA TYR A 34 -3.84 -14.12 -8.49
C TYR A 34 -5.18 -13.68 -7.89
N TYR A 35 -5.43 -14.11 -6.68
CA TYR A 35 -6.47 -13.48 -5.86
C TYR A 35 -5.98 -12.12 -5.42
N ALA A 36 -6.72 -11.07 -5.76
CA ALA A 36 -6.33 -9.72 -5.41
C ALA A 36 -7.52 -8.87 -4.98
N ASP A 37 -7.25 -7.99 -4.02
CA ASP A 37 -8.21 -7.03 -3.50
C ASP A 37 -7.55 -5.65 -3.36
N ASN A 38 -8.35 -4.59 -3.46
CA ASN A 38 -7.90 -3.25 -3.12
C ASN A 38 -8.95 -2.56 -2.26
N VAL A 39 -8.49 -1.96 -1.17
CA VAL A 39 -9.33 -1.35 -0.15
C VAL A 39 -8.84 0.07 0.11
N SER A 40 -9.78 0.93 0.41
CA SER A 40 -9.51 2.31 0.77
C SER A 40 -9.66 2.49 2.28
N ASP A 41 -8.74 3.22 2.87
CA ASP A 41 -8.99 3.81 4.18
C ASP A 41 -10.08 4.87 3.98
N TYR A 42 -11.20 4.70 4.66
CA TYR A 42 -12.33 5.60 4.52
C TYR A 42 -12.09 6.85 5.37
N VAL A 43 -11.89 7.97 4.72
CA VAL A 43 -11.79 9.28 5.38
C VAL A 43 -13.11 10.00 5.20
N ASP A 44 -13.88 10.04 6.24
CA ASP A 44 -15.28 10.52 6.24
C ASP A 44 -15.40 12.06 6.31
N ASP A 45 -14.27 12.75 6.37
CA ASP A 45 -14.25 14.19 6.61
C ASP A 45 -13.79 14.94 5.34
N PRO A 46 -14.73 15.53 4.56
CA PRO A 46 -14.41 16.24 3.34
C PRO A 46 -13.58 17.51 3.57
N ASP A 47 -13.51 18.03 4.80
CA ASP A 47 -12.78 19.23 5.14
C ASP A 47 -11.29 18.97 5.44
N ARG A 48 -10.87 17.72 5.47
CA ARG A 48 -9.47 17.34 5.76
C ARG A 48 -8.58 17.47 4.52
N THR A 49 -8.25 18.65 4.14
CA THR A 49 -7.40 18.92 2.97
C THR A 49 -5.95 18.44 3.12
N ASN A 50 -5.49 18.19 4.34
CA ASN A 50 -4.08 17.84 4.62
C ASN A 50 -3.91 16.63 5.53
N CYS A 51 -4.92 15.76 5.65
CA CYS A 51 -4.78 14.52 6.41
C CYS A 51 -4.04 13.45 5.60
N LEU A 52 -3.42 12.53 6.32
CA LEU A 52 -2.82 11.35 5.73
C LEU A 52 -3.91 10.36 5.36
N VAL A 53 -3.82 9.83 4.15
CA VAL A 53 -4.74 8.83 3.62
C VAL A 53 -3.94 7.61 3.17
N ARG A 54 -4.51 6.42 3.35
CA ARG A 54 -3.91 5.17 2.94
C ARG A 54 -4.77 4.46 1.91
N ARG A 55 -4.14 3.82 0.96
CA ARG A 55 -4.76 2.93 0.00
C ARG A 55 -4.05 1.59 0.06
N TYR A 56 -4.78 0.52 -0.08
CA TYR A 56 -4.27 -0.81 0.12
C TYR A 56 -4.52 -1.68 -1.09
N ALA A 57 -3.56 -2.53 -1.42
CA ALA A 57 -3.77 -3.68 -2.29
C ALA A 57 -3.19 -4.91 -1.62
N ARG A 58 -3.82 -6.05 -1.85
CA ARG A 58 -3.38 -7.36 -1.40
C ARG A 58 -3.49 -8.31 -2.57
N PHE A 59 -2.53 -9.19 -2.73
CA PHE A 59 -2.64 -10.24 -3.74
C PHE A 59 -1.82 -11.46 -3.35
N GLY A 60 -2.23 -12.63 -3.85
CA GLY A 60 -1.57 -13.88 -3.59
C GLY A 60 -2.15 -15.04 -4.39
N ASP A 61 -1.54 -16.22 -4.23
CA ASP A 61 -1.95 -17.44 -4.90
C ASP A 61 -3.11 -18.18 -4.21
N SER A 62 -3.51 -17.72 -3.06
CA SER A 62 -4.62 -18.27 -2.28
C SER A 62 -5.74 -17.24 -2.08
N PRO A 63 -7.00 -17.66 -1.88
CA PRO A 63 -8.12 -16.76 -1.63
C PRO A 63 -7.87 -15.87 -0.41
N ILE A 64 -8.18 -14.58 -0.56
CA ILE A 64 -8.11 -13.61 0.54
C ILE A 64 -9.33 -13.83 1.43
N VAL A 65 -9.12 -14.43 2.61
CA VAL A 65 -10.19 -14.80 3.53
C VAL A 65 -10.69 -13.58 4.33
N ASP A 66 -9.76 -12.74 4.80
CA ASP A 66 -10.06 -11.58 5.64
C ASP A 66 -10.44 -10.35 4.81
N ARG A 67 -11.63 -10.35 4.23
CA ARG A 67 -12.17 -9.23 3.45
C ARG A 67 -12.61 -8.04 4.29
N PHE A 68 -12.77 -8.21 5.59
CA PHE A 68 -13.23 -7.17 6.52
C PHE A 68 -12.08 -6.45 7.24
N VAL A 69 -10.84 -6.75 6.92
CA VAL A 69 -9.68 -6.03 7.44
C VAL A 69 -9.43 -4.83 6.53
N TYR A 70 -9.64 -3.65 7.08
CA TYR A 70 -9.56 -2.39 6.34
C TYR A 70 -8.16 -1.77 6.31
N GLU A 71 -7.15 -2.45 6.81
CA GLU A 71 -5.75 -2.06 6.69
C GLU A 71 -4.85 -3.30 6.53
N ASN A 72 -3.67 -3.10 5.96
CA ASN A 72 -2.69 -4.16 5.83
C ASN A 72 -1.95 -4.35 7.15
N PRO A 73 -2.05 -5.53 7.80
CA PRO A 73 -1.35 -5.78 9.04
C PRO A 73 0.17 -5.95 8.87
N HIS A 74 0.61 -6.44 7.71
CA HIS A 74 2.02 -6.78 7.45
C HIS A 74 2.49 -6.29 6.07
N PRO A 75 2.43 -4.98 5.79
CA PRO A 75 2.79 -4.47 4.47
C PRO A 75 4.27 -4.73 4.17
N ASP A 76 4.52 -5.47 3.11
CA ASP A 76 5.85 -5.68 2.56
C ASP A 76 6.18 -4.70 1.43
N TRP A 77 5.17 -4.06 0.82
CA TRP A 77 5.34 -2.98 -0.13
C TRP A 77 4.72 -1.70 0.39
N VAL A 78 5.52 -0.63 0.39
CA VAL A 78 5.08 0.69 0.87
C VAL A 78 5.42 1.75 -0.16
N VAL A 79 4.43 2.54 -0.58
CA VAL A 79 4.63 3.67 -1.49
C VAL A 79 4.27 4.97 -0.79
N LEU A 80 5.17 5.94 -0.84
CA LEU A 80 4.96 7.29 -0.35
C LEU A 80 4.82 8.24 -1.54
N VAL A 81 3.61 8.72 -1.78
CA VAL A 81 3.30 9.63 -2.90
C VAL A 81 3.98 10.99 -2.72
N GLU A 82 4.39 11.30 -1.48
CA GLU A 82 5.03 12.55 -1.11
C GLU A 82 6.09 12.33 -0.02
N GLU A 83 7.26 12.95 -0.16
CA GLU A 83 8.42 12.75 0.74
C GLU A 83 8.19 13.22 2.18
N THR A 84 7.27 14.18 2.40
CA THR A 84 7.02 14.74 3.75
C THR A 84 6.42 13.72 4.71
N ILE A 85 5.83 12.65 4.18
CA ILE A 85 5.26 11.54 4.96
C ILE A 85 6.33 10.84 5.79
N ILE A 86 7.58 10.81 5.32
CA ILE A 86 8.74 10.21 6.03
C ILE A 86 8.87 10.74 7.47
N LYS A 87 8.54 12.02 7.67
CA LYS A 87 8.65 12.69 8.98
C LYS A 87 7.35 12.71 9.77
N ALA A 88 6.24 12.32 9.15
CA ALA A 88 4.92 12.53 9.73
C ALA A 88 4.43 11.31 10.52
N VAL A 89 4.74 10.10 10.07
CA VAL A 89 4.20 8.86 10.65
C VAL A 89 5.19 7.70 10.54
N ASN A 90 4.94 6.66 11.32
CA ASN A 90 5.59 5.36 11.14
C ASN A 90 4.87 4.59 10.01
N PHE A 91 5.28 4.85 8.76
CA PHE A 91 4.70 4.23 7.57
C PHE A 91 5.10 2.75 7.38
N LEU A 92 6.01 2.23 8.22
CA LEU A 92 6.46 0.83 8.25
C LEU A 92 5.85 0.03 9.42
N ARG A 93 4.76 0.54 10.00
CA ARG A 93 4.05 -0.22 11.04
C ARG A 93 3.57 -1.56 10.46
N GLY A 94 3.91 -2.65 11.14
CA GLY A 94 3.55 -4.01 10.70
C GLY A 94 4.49 -4.62 9.66
N THR A 95 5.29 -3.83 8.95
CA THR A 95 6.29 -4.36 8.01
C THR A 95 7.26 -5.29 8.72
N PRO A 96 7.53 -6.50 8.16
CA PRO A 96 8.52 -7.42 8.72
C PRO A 96 9.93 -6.84 8.65
N ASP A 97 10.79 -7.28 9.57
CA ASP A 97 12.19 -6.86 9.54
C ASP A 97 12.86 -7.33 8.24
N ARG A 98 13.52 -6.38 7.56
CA ARG A 98 14.19 -6.58 6.26
C ARG A 98 13.28 -7.09 5.13
N GLY A 99 11.97 -6.99 5.29
CA GLY A 99 10.99 -7.43 4.28
C GLY A 99 10.42 -6.29 3.44
N GLY A 100 10.56 -5.04 3.89
CA GLY A 100 9.88 -3.91 3.27
C GLY A 100 10.59 -3.35 2.03
N VAL A 101 9.86 -3.24 0.91
CA VAL A 101 10.25 -2.43 -0.24
C VAL A 101 9.53 -1.10 -0.15
N VAL A 102 10.29 -0.01 -0.02
CA VAL A 102 9.76 1.35 0.13
C VAL A 102 10.05 2.15 -1.12
N VAL A 103 9.02 2.71 -1.75
CA VAL A 103 9.14 3.61 -2.91
C VAL A 103 8.68 5.00 -2.52
N VAL A 104 9.50 6.01 -2.77
CA VAL A 104 9.24 7.40 -2.40
C VAL A 104 9.28 8.30 -3.63
N ASN A 105 8.24 9.11 -3.82
CA ASN A 105 8.29 10.20 -4.78
C ASN A 105 9.11 11.35 -4.22
N SER A 106 10.28 11.57 -4.77
CA SER A 106 11.18 12.66 -4.38
C SER A 106 12.24 12.92 -5.44
N VAL A 107 12.71 14.15 -5.50
CA VAL A 107 13.90 14.56 -6.28
C VAL A 107 15.20 14.47 -5.45
N ARG A 108 15.10 14.07 -4.19
CA ARG A 108 16.23 14.05 -3.26
C ARG A 108 16.96 12.71 -3.34
N ASP A 109 18.22 12.76 -2.95
CA ASP A 109 19.03 11.55 -2.80
C ASP A 109 18.48 10.62 -1.71
N PRO A 110 18.48 9.29 -1.92
CA PRO A 110 18.03 8.31 -0.92
C PRO A 110 18.72 8.46 0.44
N ASP A 111 20.04 8.70 0.44
CA ASP A 111 20.80 8.86 1.68
C ASP A 111 20.37 10.10 2.48
N TYR A 112 19.93 11.16 1.79
CA TYR A 112 19.34 12.31 2.46
C TYR A 112 18.03 11.97 3.16
N LEU A 113 17.14 11.25 2.51
CA LEU A 113 15.85 10.86 3.06
C LEU A 113 16.01 9.88 4.22
N LEU A 114 16.92 8.93 4.10
CA LEU A 114 17.23 7.93 5.12
C LEU A 114 17.72 8.55 6.45
N LYS A 115 18.29 9.76 6.43
CA LYS A 115 18.69 10.46 7.68
C LYS A 115 17.52 10.75 8.61
N PHE A 116 16.32 10.87 8.08
CA PHE A 116 15.12 11.17 8.87
C PHE A 116 14.42 9.92 9.43
N LEU A 117 14.85 8.73 9.04
CA LEU A 117 14.28 7.48 9.55
C LEU A 117 14.96 7.04 10.85
N PRO A 118 14.20 6.72 11.90
CA PRO A 118 14.70 6.03 13.07
C PRO A 118 15.36 4.69 12.71
N GLY A 119 16.31 4.23 13.53
CA GLY A 119 17.02 2.98 13.31
C GLY A 119 16.09 1.77 13.22
N GLU A 120 15.06 1.72 14.04
CA GLU A 120 14.04 0.67 14.02
C GLU A 120 13.24 0.59 12.71
N MET A 121 12.98 1.74 12.07
CA MET A 121 12.34 1.77 10.77
C MET A 121 13.30 1.31 9.67
N LYS A 122 14.57 1.72 9.73
CA LYS A 122 15.59 1.28 8.77
C LYS A 122 15.78 -0.24 8.80
N ALA A 123 15.68 -0.86 9.98
CA ALA A 123 15.82 -2.31 10.13
C ALA A 123 14.73 -3.11 9.39
N LYS A 124 13.58 -2.49 9.11
CA LYS A 124 12.47 -3.09 8.38
C LYS A 124 12.63 -3.03 6.86
N ILE A 125 13.49 -2.15 6.36
CA ILE A 125 13.63 -1.89 4.93
C ILE A 125 14.60 -2.90 4.31
N ALA A 126 14.13 -3.60 3.27
CA ALA A 126 14.96 -4.39 2.36
C ALA A 126 15.52 -3.51 1.24
N LYS A 127 14.63 -2.74 0.58
CA LYS A 127 15.01 -1.81 -0.50
C LYS A 127 14.33 -0.45 -0.27
N PHE A 128 15.12 0.61 -0.36
CA PHE A 128 14.64 1.99 -0.32
C PHE A 128 14.84 2.64 -1.68
N VAL A 129 13.74 2.90 -2.37
CA VAL A 129 13.69 3.35 -3.76
C VAL A 129 13.20 4.79 -3.80
N VAL A 130 13.90 5.63 -4.54
CA VAL A 130 13.51 7.03 -4.75
C VAL A 130 13.34 7.27 -6.24
N VAL A 131 12.21 7.84 -6.63
CA VAL A 131 11.88 8.16 -8.00
C VAL A 131 11.33 9.58 -8.09
N ASP A 132 11.82 10.38 -9.02
CA ASP A 132 11.23 11.68 -9.38
C ASP A 132 10.00 11.44 -10.27
N ALA A 133 8.91 11.02 -9.63
CA ALA A 133 7.69 10.70 -10.35
C ALA A 133 7.07 11.94 -11.00
N VAL A 134 7.25 13.11 -10.42
CA VAL A 134 6.80 14.40 -10.98
C VAL A 134 7.54 14.68 -12.29
N GLY A 135 8.86 14.70 -12.28
CA GLY A 135 9.66 14.99 -13.46
C GLY A 135 9.50 13.94 -14.58
N LEU A 136 9.25 12.68 -14.23
CA LEU A 136 9.04 11.61 -15.20
C LEU A 136 7.63 11.64 -15.84
N ALA A 137 6.63 12.06 -15.09
CA ALA A 137 5.27 12.26 -15.61
C ALA A 137 5.19 13.50 -16.53
N GLU A 138 5.91 14.60 -16.19
CA GLU A 138 5.93 15.86 -16.97
C GLU A 138 6.56 15.75 -18.36
N GLN A 139 7.31 14.71 -18.64
CA GLN A 139 7.88 14.49 -19.98
C GLN A 139 6.82 14.28 -21.07
N ARG A 140 5.57 14.06 -20.70
CA ARG A 140 4.42 14.22 -21.54
C ARG A 140 3.91 15.67 -21.40
N GLU A 141 3.56 16.34 -22.50
CA GLU A 141 3.11 17.74 -22.52
C GLU A 141 2.30 18.12 -21.26
N ARG A 142 2.84 19.03 -20.51
CA ARG A 142 2.36 19.68 -19.29
C ARG A 142 0.99 19.21 -18.81
N SER A 143 0.96 18.28 -17.89
CA SER A 143 -0.25 18.06 -17.08
C SER A 143 -0.46 19.29 -16.19
N PRO A 144 -1.48 20.14 -16.45
CA PRO A 144 -1.64 21.44 -15.77
C PRO A 144 -1.76 21.31 -14.24
N TRP A 145 -2.21 20.15 -13.77
CA TRP A 145 -2.51 19.93 -12.37
C TRP A 145 -1.30 19.57 -11.50
N MET A 146 -0.16 19.26 -12.07
CA MET A 146 1.08 19.10 -11.29
C MET A 146 1.63 20.40 -10.74
N PHE A 147 1.25 21.52 -11.33
CA PHE A 147 1.63 22.86 -10.90
C PHE A 147 0.54 23.60 -10.12
N VAL A 148 -0.57 22.94 -9.84
CA VAL A 148 -1.67 23.57 -9.11
C VAL A 148 -1.21 23.88 -7.68
N ARG A 149 -1.02 25.15 -7.41
CA ARG A 149 -0.60 25.67 -6.11
C ARG A 149 -1.76 25.84 -5.14
N ASN A 150 -2.98 25.75 -5.63
CA ASN A 150 -4.16 25.86 -4.80
C ASN A 150 -5.30 24.93 -5.28
N LEU A 151 -6.13 24.54 -4.34
CA LEU A 151 -7.21 23.57 -4.55
C LEU A 151 -8.31 24.09 -5.49
N SER A 152 -8.52 25.42 -5.53
CA SER A 152 -9.55 26.03 -6.37
C SER A 152 -9.21 25.93 -7.86
N GLU A 153 -7.95 26.08 -8.23
CA GLU A 153 -7.50 25.91 -9.62
C GLU A 153 -7.69 24.46 -10.07
N LEU A 154 -7.37 23.48 -9.22
CA LEU A 154 -7.59 22.09 -9.52
C LEU A 154 -9.07 21.74 -9.67
N ALA A 155 -9.93 22.25 -8.80
CA ALA A 155 -11.36 22.03 -8.87
C ALA A 155 -11.95 22.62 -10.15
N PHE A 156 -11.49 23.81 -10.55
CA PHE A 156 -11.93 24.47 -11.77
C PHE A 156 -11.50 23.71 -13.03
N ASP A 157 -10.28 23.21 -13.04
CA ASP A 157 -9.74 22.44 -14.16
C ASP A 157 -10.43 21.06 -14.29
N ARG A 158 -10.87 20.47 -13.19
CA ARG A 158 -11.69 19.25 -13.20
C ARG A 158 -13.11 19.47 -13.76
N MET A 159 -13.63 20.69 -13.67
CA MET A 159 -14.94 21.03 -14.22
C MET A 159 -14.91 21.30 -15.72
N SER A 160 -13.74 21.50 -16.32
CA SER A 160 -13.62 21.64 -17.76
C SER A 160 -13.85 20.29 -18.43
N THR A 161 -14.75 20.25 -19.40
CA THR A 161 -15.16 19.01 -20.09
C THR A 161 -14.14 18.50 -21.11
N GLU A 162 -13.24 19.35 -21.59
CA GLU A 162 -12.19 18.97 -22.52
C GLU A 162 -11.07 18.19 -21.82
N GLY A 163 -10.82 16.97 -22.26
CA GLY A 163 -9.79 16.07 -21.69
C GLY A 163 -10.11 15.52 -20.30
N ALA A 164 -11.34 15.67 -19.80
CA ALA A 164 -11.73 15.16 -18.49
C ALA A 164 -11.62 13.64 -18.38
N GLU A 165 -11.99 12.91 -19.42
CA GLU A 165 -11.90 11.44 -19.45
C GLU A 165 -10.46 10.96 -19.40
N GLU A 166 -9.54 11.60 -20.13
CA GLU A 166 -8.12 11.27 -20.12
C GLU A 166 -7.49 11.55 -18.75
N ARG A 167 -7.88 12.65 -18.09
CA ARG A 167 -7.39 13.01 -16.76
C ARG A 167 -7.89 12.11 -15.64
N LEU A 168 -9.03 11.45 -15.85
CA LEU A 168 -9.61 10.51 -14.89
C LEU A 168 -9.15 9.06 -15.13
N ALA A 169 -8.42 8.80 -16.21
CA ALA A 169 -7.91 7.48 -16.50
C ALA A 169 -6.98 6.99 -15.38
N ILE A 170 -7.13 5.74 -15.00
CA ILE A 170 -6.34 5.10 -13.93
C ILE A 170 -4.88 4.99 -14.37
N GLY A 171 -3.94 5.36 -13.48
CA GLY A 171 -2.52 5.30 -13.79
C GLY A 171 -2.02 6.43 -14.69
N MET A 172 -2.70 7.57 -14.70
CA MET A 172 -2.18 8.83 -15.24
C MET A 172 -1.45 9.62 -14.15
N GLY A 173 -0.59 10.53 -14.54
CA GLY A 173 0.14 11.41 -13.62
C GLY A 173 1.27 10.72 -12.90
N ILE A 174 1.53 11.09 -11.64
CA ILE A 174 2.67 10.58 -10.87
C ILE A 174 2.50 9.12 -10.44
N ALA A 175 1.28 8.59 -10.46
CA ALA A 175 1.03 7.18 -10.17
C ALA A 175 1.79 6.27 -11.14
N ALA A 176 1.83 6.61 -12.43
CA ALA A 176 2.48 5.79 -13.43
C ALA A 176 3.97 5.54 -13.16
N PRO A 177 4.83 6.57 -12.97
CA PRO A 177 6.23 6.33 -12.63
C PRO A 177 6.44 5.62 -11.29
N LEU A 178 5.57 5.86 -10.28
CA LEU A 178 5.61 5.15 -9.00
C LEU A 178 5.34 3.67 -9.16
N ILE A 179 4.33 3.30 -9.95
CA ILE A 179 4.00 1.91 -10.30
C ILE A 179 5.20 1.26 -10.99
N GLY A 180 5.80 1.95 -11.97
CA GLY A 180 6.96 1.45 -12.70
C GLY A 180 8.16 1.16 -11.78
N ALA A 181 8.51 2.11 -10.92
CA ALA A 181 9.61 1.96 -9.96
C ALA A 181 9.33 0.82 -8.96
N LEU A 182 8.10 0.71 -8.44
CA LEU A 182 7.69 -0.37 -7.54
C LEU A 182 7.82 -1.73 -8.22
N THR A 183 7.25 -1.88 -9.43
CA THR A 183 7.28 -3.14 -10.17
C THR A 183 8.70 -3.58 -10.49
N ALA A 184 9.55 -2.66 -10.92
CA ALA A 184 10.95 -2.97 -11.23
C ALA A 184 11.78 -3.30 -9.97
N ALA A 185 11.52 -2.62 -8.85
CA ALA A 185 12.24 -2.84 -7.61
C ALA A 185 11.87 -4.15 -6.92
N THR A 186 10.60 -4.56 -7.00
CA THR A 186 10.10 -5.82 -6.41
C THR A 186 10.39 -7.02 -7.31
N GLY A 187 10.16 -6.90 -8.61
CA GLY A 187 10.34 -7.98 -9.58
C GLY A 187 9.29 -9.10 -9.49
N GLU A 188 8.27 -8.97 -8.63
CA GLU A 188 7.27 -10.00 -8.38
C GLU A 188 6.17 -10.06 -9.45
N LEU A 189 5.80 -8.92 -10.02
CA LEU A 189 4.85 -8.83 -11.11
C LEU A 189 5.59 -8.51 -12.41
N PRO A 190 5.29 -9.20 -13.52
CA PRO A 190 5.85 -8.87 -14.83
C PRO A 190 5.51 -7.44 -15.25
N LEU A 191 6.52 -6.68 -15.70
CA LEU A 191 6.36 -5.27 -16.06
C LEU A 191 5.30 -5.06 -17.14
N ASP A 192 5.23 -5.96 -18.11
CA ASP A 192 4.24 -5.90 -19.19
C ASP A 192 2.81 -6.04 -18.66
N ALA A 193 2.57 -7.00 -17.78
CA ALA A 193 1.25 -7.21 -17.20
C ALA A 193 0.77 -6.01 -16.36
N VAL A 194 1.70 -5.34 -15.66
CA VAL A 194 1.38 -4.12 -14.92
C VAL A 194 1.16 -2.94 -15.87
N SER A 195 1.98 -2.82 -16.93
CA SER A 195 1.88 -1.74 -17.89
C SER A 195 0.56 -1.75 -18.67
N ASP A 196 -0.06 -2.91 -18.85
CA ASP A 196 -1.37 -3.04 -19.49
C ASP A 196 -2.53 -2.48 -18.64
N GLN A 197 -2.29 -2.25 -17.35
CA GLN A 197 -3.25 -1.67 -16.40
C GLN A 197 -3.04 -0.16 -16.18
N VAL A 198 -2.04 0.44 -16.83
CA VAL A 198 -1.64 1.83 -16.62
C VAL A 198 -1.93 2.67 -17.85
N ALA A 199 -2.69 3.75 -17.70
CA ALA A 199 -3.04 4.61 -18.84
C ALA A 199 -1.83 5.33 -19.45
N ASP A 200 -0.88 5.82 -18.63
CA ASP A 200 0.40 6.39 -19.08
C ASP A 200 1.52 5.35 -19.01
N ARG A 201 1.47 4.42 -19.97
CA ARG A 201 2.46 3.35 -20.09
C ARG A 201 3.89 3.87 -20.22
N ASP A 202 4.08 4.95 -20.97
CA ASP A 202 5.41 5.52 -21.20
C ASP A 202 6.00 6.11 -19.92
N ALA A 203 5.20 6.83 -19.12
CA ALA A 203 5.65 7.34 -17.82
C ALA A 203 5.96 6.20 -16.86
N MET A 204 5.16 5.14 -16.86
CA MET A 204 5.43 3.95 -16.06
C MET A 204 6.77 3.30 -16.44
N LEU A 205 7.04 3.10 -17.73
CA LEU A 205 8.31 2.53 -18.21
C LEU A 205 9.50 3.44 -17.89
N ARG A 206 9.32 4.77 -17.94
CA ARG A 206 10.35 5.71 -17.47
C ARG A 206 10.62 5.56 -15.98
N GLY A 207 9.59 5.38 -15.16
CA GLY A 207 9.71 5.10 -13.73
C GLY A 207 10.46 3.80 -13.44
N ALA A 208 10.16 2.74 -14.20
CA ALA A 208 10.85 1.46 -14.10
C ALA A 208 12.35 1.53 -14.49
N ALA A 209 12.71 2.47 -15.37
CA ALA A 209 14.07 2.63 -15.86
C ALA A 209 14.91 3.66 -15.08
N LYS A 210 14.27 4.57 -14.36
CA LYS A 210 14.95 5.75 -13.74
C LYS A 210 14.52 5.92 -12.28
N TYR A 211 15.14 5.16 -11.41
CA TYR A 211 15.02 5.34 -9.95
C TYR A 211 16.38 5.15 -9.28
N ALA A 212 16.55 5.72 -8.11
CA ALA A 212 17.69 5.45 -7.25
C ALA A 212 17.28 4.41 -6.18
N VAL A 213 18.15 3.48 -5.85
CA VAL A 213 17.88 2.44 -4.85
C VAL A 213 19.03 2.28 -3.88
N VAL A 214 18.71 2.17 -2.60
CA VAL A 214 19.59 1.65 -1.57
C VAL A 214 19.08 0.26 -1.19
N ASP A 215 19.88 -0.74 -1.48
CA ASP A 215 19.57 -2.15 -1.21
C ASP A 215 20.26 -2.57 0.08
N PHE A 216 19.45 -2.84 1.10
CA PHE A 216 19.93 -3.29 2.40
C PHE A 216 20.09 -4.81 2.47
N THR A 217 19.56 -5.56 1.50
CA THR A 217 19.69 -7.02 1.49
C THR A 217 21.12 -7.45 1.23
N ALA A 218 21.84 -6.73 0.37
CA ALA A 218 23.24 -7.00 0.06
C ALA A 218 24.19 -6.74 1.25
N ALA A 219 23.84 -5.83 2.15
CA ALA A 219 24.67 -5.42 3.28
C ALA A 219 24.60 -6.40 4.47
N TYR A 220 23.62 -7.30 4.50
CA TYR A 220 23.33 -8.10 5.69
C TYR A 220 23.32 -9.64 5.46
N GLY A 221 23.68 -10.12 4.26
CA GLY A 221 23.57 -11.55 3.94
C GLY A 221 22.10 -12.01 3.91
N GLU A 222 21.84 -13.22 3.43
CA GLU A 222 20.50 -13.80 3.46
C GLU A 222 19.88 -13.70 4.87
N PRO A 223 18.55 -13.43 4.99
CA PRO A 223 17.87 -13.43 6.27
C PRO A 223 18.14 -14.79 6.96
N PRO A 224 18.33 -14.82 8.29
CA PRO A 224 18.54 -16.05 9.00
C PRO A 224 17.34 -16.97 8.74
N GLY A 225 17.62 -18.00 7.95
CA GLY A 225 16.83 -19.11 7.51
C GLY A 225 15.33 -19.09 7.71
N ALA A 226 14.65 -19.38 6.65
CA ALA A 226 13.62 -20.40 6.66
C ALA A 226 14.32 -21.75 7.03
N ALA A 227 14.87 -21.83 8.24
CA ALA A 227 15.34 -23.07 8.83
C ALA A 227 14.10 -23.76 9.36
N ASP A 228 13.71 -24.84 8.66
CA ASP A 228 12.95 -25.98 9.15
C ASP A 228 12.14 -25.71 10.44
N GLU A 229 10.92 -25.19 10.33
CA GLU A 229 9.91 -25.48 11.33
C GLU A 229 9.65 -26.98 11.27
N GLN A 230 10.44 -27.73 12.05
CA GLN A 230 10.06 -29.09 12.42
C GLN A 230 8.70 -28.99 13.13
N PRO A 231 7.69 -29.77 12.70
CA PRO A 231 6.42 -29.80 13.42
C PRO A 231 6.73 -30.25 14.85
N GLY A 232 6.42 -29.38 15.81
CA GLY A 232 6.49 -29.69 17.23
C GLY A 232 5.66 -30.93 17.52
N PRO A 233 6.04 -31.71 18.58
CA PRO A 233 5.31 -32.90 18.95
C PRO A 233 3.84 -32.59 19.17
N ALA A 234 2.98 -33.40 18.57
CA ALA A 234 1.55 -33.31 18.70
C ALA A 234 1.14 -33.26 20.19
N ASP A 235 0.48 -32.17 20.60
CA ASP A 235 -0.11 -32.07 21.93
C ASP A 235 -1.11 -33.24 22.11
N GLU A 236 -0.82 -34.11 23.06
CA GLU A 236 -1.72 -35.15 23.53
C GLU A 236 -3.02 -34.48 24.01
N GLN A 237 -4.11 -34.81 23.37
CA GLN A 237 -5.45 -34.44 23.79
C GLN A 237 -5.71 -35.03 25.19
N PRO A 238 -6.14 -34.24 26.19
CA PRO A 238 -6.65 -34.77 27.43
C PRO A 238 -7.96 -35.51 27.15
N GLY A 239 -8.02 -36.76 27.60
CA GLY A 239 -9.17 -37.61 27.52
C GLY A 239 -10.41 -37.07 28.20
N PRO A 240 -11.62 -37.61 27.89
CA PRO A 240 -12.88 -37.09 28.38
C PRO A 240 -12.99 -37.25 29.90
N ALA A 241 -13.21 -36.15 30.62
CA ALA A 241 -13.57 -36.19 32.03
C ALA A 241 -15.04 -36.55 32.20
N ASP A 242 -15.27 -37.53 33.10
CA ASP A 242 -16.54 -38.09 33.47
C ASP A 242 -17.57 -37.05 33.90
N GLU A 243 -18.80 -37.22 33.39
CA GLU A 243 -20.00 -36.58 33.89
C GLU A 243 -20.35 -37.12 35.30
N ALA A 244 -20.51 -36.23 36.24
CA ALA A 244 -21.39 -36.49 37.36
C ALA A 244 -21.83 -35.19 38.07
N GLY A 245 -23.08 -34.89 38.03
CA GLY A 245 -23.82 -34.42 39.19
C GLY A 245 -24.31 -32.98 39.22
N SER A 246 -25.61 -32.89 39.11
CA SER A 246 -26.55 -31.99 39.83
C SER A 246 -26.76 -30.57 39.29
N ALA A 247 -27.95 -30.43 38.74
CA ALA A 247 -28.70 -29.16 38.66
C ALA A 247 -29.18 -28.69 40.05
N PRO A 248 -29.30 -27.40 40.25
CA PRO A 248 -30.55 -26.91 40.89
C PRO A 248 -31.23 -25.75 40.14
N ALA A 249 -32.53 -25.91 40.02
CA ALA A 249 -33.69 -25.03 40.13
C ALA A 249 -33.52 -23.53 39.77
N ALA A 250 -34.35 -23.11 38.83
CA ALA A 250 -34.74 -21.73 38.59
C ALA A 250 -35.58 -21.14 39.73
N PRO A 251 -35.58 -19.85 39.97
CA PRO A 251 -36.68 -19.14 40.57
C PRO A 251 -37.38 -18.20 39.57
N ALA A 252 -38.65 -18.08 39.88
CA ALA A 252 -39.78 -17.53 39.17
C ALA A 252 -39.71 -16.06 38.76
N ALA A 253 -40.50 -15.79 37.76
CA ALA A 253 -40.90 -14.48 37.26
C ALA A 253 -41.57 -13.61 38.35
N HIS A 254 -41.25 -12.31 38.37
CA HIS A 254 -42.13 -11.27 38.88
C HIS A 254 -42.43 -10.26 37.79
N SER A 255 -43.69 -10.30 37.38
CA SER A 255 -44.38 -9.24 36.68
C SER A 255 -44.67 -8.10 37.66
N THR A 256 -44.40 -6.85 37.27
CA THR A 256 -45.18 -5.71 37.74
C THR A 256 -45.32 -4.69 36.63
N SER A 257 -46.55 -4.41 36.36
CA SER A 257 -47.13 -3.43 35.48
C SER A 257 -47.10 -2.03 36.09
N ALA A 258 -47.23 -1.04 35.19
CA ALA A 258 -47.89 0.26 35.33
C ALA A 258 -47.10 1.43 35.97
N GLY A 259 -47.15 2.53 35.20
CA GLY A 259 -46.83 3.89 35.58
C GLY A 259 -46.45 4.69 34.36
#